data_2b652c12d4b45004910d40991f6238f5
#
_entry.id   2b652c12d4b45004910d40991f6238f5
#
_cell.length_a   1.000
_cell.length_b   1.000
_cell.length_c   1.000
_cell.angle_alpha   90.00
_cell.angle_beta   90.00
_cell.angle_gamma   90.00
#
_symmetry.space_group_name_H-M   'P 1'
#
loop_
_entity.id
_entity.type
_entity.pdbx_description
1 polymer ?
#
loop_
_entity_poly.entity_id
_entity_poly.type
_entity_poly.pdbx_seq_one_letter_code
_entity_poly.pdbx_strand_id
1 'polypeptide(L)'
;MDNKRKIAPHWLSHKPVISVDYEKQDGNAGDAKFLSIGRSTWNKEDFSAKVWRQNDSGYYSRQSEELPLWRVLDLATLIAAAINGRKSSLDEIVQDKEFEPAMRDYLAENMEILAPRLEALTEMLKPTNEKSNDCGEPNIFSFATSELSQDAMFAWLIEWADPKNAAFDVSLNRIAQDFLRMLMGKSESFPIESVEVGRQWENIDVWVEINENSFLVIEDKTGTSIHDDQLKRYRESAENYYKGSRSDLCYAYVKTGNEPESILKTIRNNGYITVNRNDILKCLNKYDGQNVILINYRNHLQKIEDATLSYRHLPVDKWGWNAWQGFYKELESRLSIDSWSYVSNPAGGFLGIWWHNTDIEGGSMYLQIEYGK
;
A
#
# COMPACT_ATOMS: atom_id res chain seq x y z
N MET A 1 -14.23 26.01 -37.09
CA MET A 1 -15.05 26.51 -35.95
C MET A 1 -14.17 26.48 -34.71
N ASP A 2 -13.94 27.63 -34.16
CA ASP A 2 -12.98 27.86 -33.07
C ASP A 2 -13.45 27.11 -31.81
N ASN A 3 -12.74 26.05 -31.46
CA ASN A 3 -13.08 25.14 -30.36
C ASN A 3 -12.57 25.72 -29.02
N LYS A 4 -12.86 27.02 -28.74
CA LYS A 4 -12.50 27.64 -27.47
C LYS A 4 -13.25 26.93 -26.33
N ARG A 5 -12.49 26.34 -25.41
CA ARG A 5 -13.04 25.80 -24.16
C ARG A 5 -13.74 26.93 -23.41
N LYS A 6 -14.98 26.67 -22.95
CA LYS A 6 -15.68 27.58 -22.07
C LYS A 6 -15.07 27.54 -20.68
N ILE A 7 -15.09 28.65 -19.97
CA ILE A 7 -14.60 28.79 -18.60
C ILE A 7 -15.77 29.07 -17.64
N ALA A 8 -15.65 28.64 -16.40
CA ALA A 8 -16.66 28.92 -15.38
C ALA A 8 -16.71 30.43 -15.06
N PRO A 9 -17.88 30.97 -14.65
CA PRO A 9 -18.04 32.38 -14.33
C PRO A 9 -17.11 32.86 -13.21
N HIS A 10 -16.34 33.92 -13.46
CA HIS A 10 -15.39 34.50 -12.49
C HIS A 10 -15.95 35.77 -11.78
N TRP A 11 -17.10 36.26 -12.23
CA TRP A 11 -17.76 37.48 -11.68
C TRP A 11 -18.66 37.19 -10.49
N LEU A 12 -18.94 35.91 -10.18
CA LEU A 12 -19.74 35.53 -9.02
C LEU A 12 -18.86 35.38 -7.75
N SER A 13 -19.50 35.15 -6.61
CA SER A 13 -18.82 35.10 -5.30
C SER A 13 -17.78 34.00 -5.20
N HIS A 14 -18.08 32.79 -5.70
CA HIS A 14 -17.10 31.72 -5.83
C HIS A 14 -16.16 32.06 -6.99
N LYS A 15 -14.86 32.05 -6.77
CA LYS A 15 -13.82 32.37 -7.76
C LYS A 15 -13.12 31.09 -8.20
N PRO A 16 -13.46 30.53 -9.37
CA PRO A 16 -12.83 29.31 -9.85
C PRO A 16 -11.33 29.46 -10.06
N VAL A 17 -10.53 28.51 -9.55
CA VAL A 17 -9.11 28.33 -9.84
C VAL A 17 -8.93 27.24 -10.89
N ILE A 18 -9.62 26.13 -10.71
CA ILE A 18 -9.71 25.04 -11.70
C ILE A 18 -11.17 24.84 -12.07
N SER A 19 -11.43 24.61 -13.36
CA SER A 19 -12.78 24.28 -13.82
C SER A 19 -12.80 23.30 -14.99
N VAL A 20 -13.94 22.64 -15.14
CA VAL A 20 -14.27 21.72 -16.22
C VAL A 20 -15.49 22.26 -16.98
N ASP A 21 -15.43 22.32 -18.33
CA ASP A 21 -16.59 22.55 -19.20
C ASP A 21 -17.44 21.27 -19.23
N TYR A 22 -18.40 21.19 -18.31
CA TYR A 22 -19.16 19.98 -18.05
C TYR A 22 -20.16 19.63 -19.16
N GLU A 23 -20.60 20.60 -19.96
CA GLU A 23 -21.46 20.35 -21.11
C GLU A 23 -20.83 19.44 -22.16
N LYS A 24 -19.47 19.40 -22.21
CA LYS A 24 -18.75 18.56 -23.17
C LYS A 24 -18.49 17.15 -22.66
N GLN A 25 -18.56 16.94 -21.34
CA GLN A 25 -18.22 15.67 -20.72
C GLN A 25 -19.38 14.67 -20.74
N ASP A 26 -20.60 15.17 -20.61
CA ASP A 26 -21.78 14.33 -20.51
C ASP A 26 -22.91 14.91 -21.37
N GLY A 27 -23.36 14.14 -22.39
CA GLY A 27 -24.52 14.48 -23.20
C GLY A 27 -25.82 14.68 -22.42
N ASN A 28 -25.83 14.28 -21.12
CA ASN A 28 -26.91 14.41 -20.16
C ASN A 28 -26.63 15.41 -19.04
N ALA A 29 -25.69 16.34 -19.22
CA ALA A 29 -25.35 17.36 -18.22
C ALA A 29 -26.51 18.15 -17.66
N GLY A 30 -27.62 18.21 -18.42
CA GLY A 30 -28.83 18.94 -18.04
C GLY A 30 -28.53 20.43 -17.85
N ASP A 31 -28.86 20.96 -16.67
CA ASP A 31 -28.59 22.35 -16.30
C ASP A 31 -27.18 22.61 -15.76
N ALA A 32 -26.35 21.58 -15.51
CA ALA A 32 -25.00 21.76 -15.07
C ALA A 32 -24.07 22.14 -16.23
N LYS A 33 -23.39 23.29 -16.09
CA LYS A 33 -22.52 23.86 -17.11
C LYS A 33 -21.03 23.67 -16.78
N PHE A 34 -20.65 23.79 -15.51
CA PHE A 34 -19.28 23.67 -15.07
C PHE A 34 -19.17 22.94 -13.71
N LEU A 35 -18.06 22.27 -13.49
CA LEU A 35 -17.54 21.91 -12.17
C LEU A 35 -16.35 22.81 -11.87
N SER A 36 -16.10 23.16 -10.62
CA SER A 36 -14.90 23.95 -10.27
C SER A 36 -14.45 23.74 -8.84
N ILE A 37 -13.15 23.97 -8.63
CA ILE A 37 -12.56 24.25 -7.33
C ILE A 37 -12.11 25.71 -7.36
N GLY A 38 -12.38 26.46 -6.30
CA GLY A 38 -12.05 27.88 -6.26
C GLY A 38 -12.23 28.47 -4.86
N ARG A 39 -11.93 29.77 -4.74
CA ARG A 39 -12.08 30.49 -3.47
C ARG A 39 -13.54 30.50 -3.02
N SER A 40 -13.74 30.17 -1.74
CA SER A 40 -15.05 29.99 -1.14
C SER A 40 -15.84 31.31 -1.08
N THR A 41 -17.17 31.20 -1.00
CA THR A 41 -18.06 32.38 -0.84
C THR A 41 -18.17 32.86 0.61
N TRP A 42 -17.81 32.03 1.58
CA TRP A 42 -17.92 32.29 3.02
C TRP A 42 -16.63 32.77 3.66
N ASN A 43 -15.47 32.28 3.19
CA ASN A 43 -14.16 32.74 3.63
C ASN A 43 -13.23 32.80 2.42
N LYS A 44 -12.58 33.93 2.18
CA LYS A 44 -11.71 34.14 1.01
C LYS A 44 -10.38 33.38 1.10
N GLU A 45 -10.01 32.91 2.27
CA GLU A 45 -8.81 32.08 2.51
C GLU A 45 -9.09 30.60 2.31
N ASP A 46 -10.39 30.21 2.32
CA ASP A 46 -10.79 28.81 2.08
C ASP A 46 -11.04 28.52 0.61
N PHE A 47 -10.87 27.26 0.24
CA PHE A 47 -11.25 26.76 -1.07
C PHE A 47 -12.46 25.81 -0.97
N SER A 48 -13.29 25.82 -1.99
CA SER A 48 -14.50 25.01 -2.07
C SER A 48 -14.71 24.46 -3.48
N ALA A 49 -15.44 23.36 -3.58
CA ALA A 49 -15.89 22.81 -4.85
C ALA A 49 -17.30 23.27 -5.16
N LYS A 50 -17.60 23.50 -6.45
CA LYS A 50 -18.93 23.97 -6.89
C LYS A 50 -19.35 23.34 -8.20
N VAL A 51 -20.65 22.95 -8.27
CA VAL A 51 -21.38 22.67 -9.50
C VAL A 51 -22.10 23.94 -9.94
N TRP A 52 -21.88 24.35 -11.18
CA TRP A 52 -22.50 25.52 -11.76
C TRP A 52 -23.70 25.11 -12.60
N ARG A 53 -24.87 25.48 -12.14
CA ARG A 53 -26.15 25.22 -12.81
C ARG A 53 -26.69 26.50 -13.43
N GLN A 54 -27.21 26.39 -14.64
CA GLN A 54 -27.81 27.51 -15.37
C GLN A 54 -29.25 27.14 -15.72
N ASN A 55 -30.18 28.03 -15.42
CA ASN A 55 -31.58 27.87 -15.81
C ASN A 55 -31.81 28.26 -17.28
N ASP A 56 -33.02 27.99 -17.79
CA ASP A 56 -33.40 28.28 -19.17
C ASP A 56 -33.31 29.77 -19.53
N SER A 57 -33.34 30.66 -18.54
CA SER A 57 -33.18 32.12 -18.72
C SER A 57 -31.71 32.56 -18.70
N GLY A 58 -30.74 31.62 -18.62
CA GLY A 58 -29.31 31.90 -18.64
C GLY A 58 -28.70 32.34 -17.31
N TYR A 59 -29.47 32.35 -16.21
CA TYR A 59 -28.97 32.73 -14.88
C TYR A 59 -28.36 31.53 -14.13
N TYR A 60 -27.21 31.74 -13.49
CA TYR A 60 -26.60 30.74 -12.64
C TYR A 60 -27.28 30.64 -11.27
N SER A 61 -27.66 29.42 -10.89
CA SER A 61 -28.27 29.15 -9.58
C SER A 61 -27.26 29.36 -8.45
N ARG A 62 -27.74 29.94 -7.34
CA ARG A 62 -26.98 30.08 -6.09
C ARG A 62 -27.20 28.93 -5.11
N GLN A 63 -28.22 28.11 -5.33
CA GLN A 63 -28.59 27.01 -4.44
C GLN A 63 -27.77 25.75 -4.80
N SER A 64 -27.18 25.14 -3.80
CA SER A 64 -26.63 23.77 -3.88
C SER A 64 -27.74 22.82 -3.44
N GLU A 65 -28.32 22.12 -4.38
CA GLU A 65 -29.44 21.23 -4.13
C GLU A 65 -29.04 19.80 -4.53
N GLU A 66 -30.00 18.90 -4.57
CA GLU A 66 -29.79 17.53 -5.02
C GLU A 66 -28.98 17.48 -6.32
N LEU A 67 -27.91 16.66 -6.26
CA LEU A 67 -27.04 16.42 -7.41
C LEU A 67 -27.22 14.99 -7.89
N PRO A 68 -27.32 14.77 -9.22
CA PRO A 68 -27.22 13.44 -9.78
C PRO A 68 -25.94 12.75 -9.31
N LEU A 69 -26.00 11.44 -9.03
CA LEU A 69 -24.88 10.68 -8.45
C LEU A 69 -23.58 10.81 -9.25
N TRP A 70 -23.65 10.80 -10.58
CA TRP A 70 -22.47 10.95 -11.44
C TRP A 70 -21.80 12.32 -11.29
N ARG A 71 -22.53 13.43 -11.09
CA ARG A 71 -21.94 14.75 -10.85
C ARG A 71 -21.16 14.82 -9.54
N VAL A 72 -21.64 14.13 -8.51
CA VAL A 72 -20.93 14.01 -7.23
C VAL A 72 -19.62 13.27 -7.43
N LEU A 73 -19.62 12.19 -8.22
CA LEU A 73 -18.43 11.42 -8.53
C LEU A 73 -17.44 12.22 -9.40
N ASP A 74 -17.93 12.98 -10.39
CA ASP A 74 -17.08 13.85 -11.21
C ASP A 74 -16.44 14.95 -10.37
N LEU A 75 -17.18 15.52 -9.43
CA LEU A 75 -16.64 16.51 -8.50
C LEU A 75 -15.60 15.90 -7.57
N ALA A 76 -15.83 14.69 -7.05
CA ALA A 76 -14.86 13.95 -6.26
C ALA A 76 -13.59 13.62 -7.07
N THR A 77 -13.73 13.26 -8.35
CA THR A 77 -12.62 13.00 -9.28
C THR A 77 -11.79 14.26 -9.50
N LEU A 78 -12.41 15.42 -9.69
CA LEU A 78 -11.71 16.69 -9.82
C LEU A 78 -10.92 17.06 -8.56
N ILE A 79 -11.50 16.86 -7.37
CA ILE A 79 -10.84 17.10 -6.09
C ILE A 79 -9.62 16.16 -5.93
N ALA A 80 -9.81 14.87 -6.21
CA ALA A 80 -8.74 13.88 -6.11
C ALA A 80 -7.57 14.19 -7.07
N ALA A 81 -7.88 14.64 -8.30
CA ALA A 81 -6.88 15.07 -9.27
C ALA A 81 -6.09 16.29 -8.79
N ALA A 82 -6.78 17.30 -8.23
CA ALA A 82 -6.14 18.50 -7.69
C ALA A 82 -5.20 18.17 -6.52
N ILE A 83 -5.61 17.30 -5.59
CA ILE A 83 -4.78 16.84 -4.47
C ILE A 83 -3.51 16.13 -4.97
N ASN A 84 -3.63 15.27 -5.97
CA ASN A 84 -2.51 14.48 -6.48
C ASN A 84 -1.65 15.21 -7.52
N GLY A 85 -1.95 16.46 -7.84
CA GLY A 85 -1.24 17.23 -8.87
C GLY A 85 -1.33 16.61 -10.27
N ARG A 86 -2.38 15.81 -10.54
CA ARG A 86 -2.61 15.11 -11.81
C ARG A 86 -3.75 15.77 -12.56
N LYS A 87 -3.78 15.60 -13.88
CA LYS A 87 -4.96 15.94 -14.66
C LYS A 87 -6.02 14.86 -14.46
N SER A 88 -7.27 15.29 -14.27
CA SER A 88 -8.41 14.38 -14.24
C SER A 88 -8.79 13.91 -15.67
N SER A 89 -9.62 12.89 -15.74
CA SER A 89 -10.25 12.47 -17.00
C SER A 89 -11.28 13.49 -17.52
N LEU A 90 -11.58 14.52 -16.74
CA LEU A 90 -12.59 15.54 -17.04
C LEU A 90 -12.05 16.72 -17.83
N ASP A 91 -10.75 16.68 -18.22
CA ASP A 91 -10.10 17.70 -19.04
C ASP A 91 -10.20 19.13 -18.45
N GLU A 92 -9.93 19.26 -17.15
CA GLU A 92 -9.94 20.53 -16.42
C GLU A 92 -8.93 21.52 -16.96
N ILE A 93 -9.22 22.82 -16.74
CA ILE A 93 -8.32 23.93 -17.02
C ILE A 93 -8.03 24.77 -15.79
N VAL A 94 -6.80 25.25 -15.64
CA VAL A 94 -6.42 26.22 -14.62
C VAL A 94 -6.82 27.60 -15.14
N GLN A 95 -7.82 28.22 -14.49
CA GLN A 95 -8.33 29.54 -14.85
C GLN A 95 -7.58 30.67 -14.17
N ASP A 96 -7.20 30.46 -12.92
CA ASP A 96 -6.51 31.45 -12.08
C ASP A 96 -5.15 30.90 -11.66
N LYS A 97 -4.13 31.18 -12.45
CA LYS A 97 -2.76 30.72 -12.23
C LYS A 97 -2.09 31.40 -11.03
N GLU A 98 -2.57 32.57 -10.62
CA GLU A 98 -2.03 33.29 -9.48
C GLU A 98 -2.40 32.59 -8.17
N PHE A 99 -3.61 32.07 -8.07
CA PHE A 99 -4.13 31.41 -6.88
C PHE A 99 -3.96 29.87 -6.90
N GLU A 100 -3.50 29.27 -8.00
CA GLU A 100 -3.26 27.83 -8.06
C GLU A 100 -2.30 27.33 -6.99
N PRO A 101 -1.14 27.98 -6.72
CA PRO A 101 -0.25 27.56 -5.64
C PRO A 101 -0.92 27.59 -4.26
N ALA A 102 -1.62 28.67 -3.93
CA ALA A 102 -2.31 28.79 -2.64
C ALA A 102 -3.39 27.73 -2.46
N MET A 103 -4.09 27.35 -3.53
CA MET A 103 -5.04 26.25 -3.50
C MET A 103 -4.35 24.91 -3.23
N ARG A 104 -3.21 24.66 -3.84
CA ARG A 104 -2.44 23.42 -3.61
C ARG A 104 -1.91 23.34 -2.19
N ASP A 105 -1.40 24.45 -1.65
CA ASP A 105 -0.95 24.54 -0.27
C ASP A 105 -2.10 24.27 0.71
N TYR A 106 -3.26 24.87 0.49
CA TYR A 106 -4.48 24.59 1.27
C TYR A 106 -4.90 23.13 1.23
N LEU A 107 -4.86 22.48 0.08
CA LEU A 107 -5.17 21.05 -0.04
C LEU A 107 -4.15 20.20 0.71
N ALA A 108 -2.86 20.54 0.66
CA ALA A 108 -1.80 19.84 1.38
C ALA A 108 -1.95 19.99 2.90
N GLU A 109 -2.24 21.19 3.40
CA GLU A 109 -2.46 21.46 4.83
C GLU A 109 -3.69 20.75 5.40
N ASN A 110 -4.70 20.48 4.55
CA ASN A 110 -5.93 19.78 4.94
C ASN A 110 -5.93 18.28 4.65
N MET A 111 -4.77 17.68 4.32
CA MET A 111 -4.67 16.26 3.97
C MET A 111 -5.13 15.33 5.10
N GLU A 112 -4.96 15.70 6.37
CA GLU A 112 -5.46 14.92 7.51
C GLU A 112 -6.99 14.74 7.47
N ILE A 113 -7.71 15.71 6.86
CA ILE A 113 -9.17 15.68 6.72
C ILE A 113 -9.58 15.06 5.40
N LEU A 114 -8.85 15.32 4.32
CA LEU A 114 -9.23 14.93 2.95
C LEU A 114 -8.83 13.49 2.63
N ALA A 115 -7.61 13.06 3.01
CA ALA A 115 -7.11 11.74 2.66
C ALA A 115 -7.99 10.59 3.20
N PRO A 116 -8.45 10.58 4.47
CA PRO A 116 -9.31 9.51 4.96
C PRO A 116 -10.65 9.41 4.20
N ARG A 117 -11.17 10.53 3.69
CA ARG A 117 -12.43 10.55 2.89
C ARG A 117 -12.24 9.99 1.49
N LEU A 118 -11.09 10.29 0.86
CA LEU A 118 -10.73 9.71 -0.44
C LEU A 118 -10.40 8.22 -0.31
N GLU A 119 -9.72 7.82 0.75
CA GLU A 119 -9.46 6.42 1.06
C GLU A 119 -10.76 5.66 1.28
N ALA A 120 -11.70 6.21 2.07
CA ALA A 120 -13.02 5.62 2.28
C ALA A 120 -13.80 5.49 0.96
N LEU A 121 -13.77 6.50 0.09
CA LEU A 121 -14.39 6.44 -1.23
C LEU A 121 -13.74 5.35 -2.10
N THR A 122 -12.42 5.30 -2.12
CA THR A 122 -11.65 4.29 -2.86
C THR A 122 -11.96 2.89 -2.34
N GLU A 123 -12.08 2.71 -1.02
CA GLU A 123 -12.42 1.44 -0.39
C GLU A 123 -13.84 0.98 -0.74
N MET A 124 -14.80 1.92 -0.76
CA MET A 124 -16.18 1.62 -1.16
C MET A 124 -16.33 1.29 -2.65
N LEU A 125 -15.40 1.76 -3.49
CA LEU A 125 -15.35 1.44 -4.92
C LEU A 125 -14.66 0.10 -5.20
N LYS A 126 -13.90 -0.43 -4.24
CA LYS A 126 -13.43 -1.81 -4.32
C LYS A 126 -14.66 -2.72 -4.28
N PRO A 127 -14.77 -3.73 -5.15
CA PRO A 127 -15.89 -4.66 -5.09
C PRO A 127 -15.98 -5.24 -3.69
N THR A 128 -17.12 -5.03 -3.03
CA THR A 128 -17.42 -5.68 -1.76
C THR A 128 -17.32 -7.18 -2.00
N ASN A 129 -16.41 -7.85 -1.30
CA ASN A 129 -16.35 -9.31 -1.26
C ASN A 129 -17.54 -9.86 -0.44
N GLU A 130 -18.78 -9.51 -0.81
CA GLU A 130 -19.92 -10.34 -0.55
C GLU A 130 -19.82 -11.50 -1.52
N LYS A 131 -19.40 -12.68 -0.99
CA LYS A 131 -19.30 -13.94 -1.73
C LYS A 131 -18.97 -13.66 -3.20
N SER A 132 -17.74 -13.31 -3.46
CA SER A 132 -17.28 -13.25 -4.83
C SER A 132 -17.50 -14.67 -5.39
N ASN A 133 -18.44 -14.80 -6.29
CA ASN A 133 -18.16 -15.62 -7.44
C ASN A 133 -16.91 -14.97 -8.02
N ASP A 134 -15.75 -15.34 -7.47
CA ASP A 134 -14.43 -14.99 -7.96
C ASP A 134 -14.31 -15.67 -9.31
N CYS A 135 -14.94 -15.07 -10.34
CA CYS A 135 -14.74 -15.42 -11.75
C CYS A 135 -13.40 -14.87 -12.25
N GLY A 136 -12.51 -14.51 -11.31
CA GLY A 136 -11.12 -14.24 -11.60
C GLY A 136 -10.42 -15.53 -12.02
N GLU A 137 -9.43 -15.41 -12.90
CA GLU A 137 -8.57 -16.54 -13.26
C GLU A 137 -8.04 -17.23 -11.99
N PRO A 138 -8.00 -18.58 -11.96
CA PRO A 138 -7.50 -19.30 -10.81
C PRO A 138 -6.08 -18.86 -10.46
N ASN A 139 -5.87 -18.39 -9.23
CA ASN A 139 -4.58 -17.93 -8.75
C ASN A 139 -3.87 -19.07 -8.03
N ILE A 140 -2.71 -19.50 -8.54
CA ILE A 140 -1.94 -20.60 -7.98
C ILE A 140 -1.55 -20.36 -6.53
N PHE A 141 -1.30 -19.10 -6.12
CA PHE A 141 -0.91 -18.75 -4.75
C PHE A 141 -2.05 -18.87 -3.73
N SER A 142 -3.28 -19.05 -4.18
CA SER A 142 -4.40 -19.45 -3.31
C SER A 142 -4.28 -20.90 -2.81
N PHE A 143 -3.49 -21.72 -3.49
CA PHE A 143 -3.23 -23.13 -3.18
C PHE A 143 -1.81 -23.36 -2.69
N ALA A 144 -0.83 -22.60 -3.23
CA ALA A 144 0.58 -22.67 -2.88
C ALA A 144 0.88 -21.76 -1.68
N THR A 145 0.37 -22.12 -0.50
CA THR A 145 0.38 -21.29 0.72
C THR A 145 1.52 -21.60 1.67
N SER A 146 2.38 -22.56 1.33
CA SER A 146 3.53 -22.93 2.16
C SER A 146 4.71 -21.96 1.99
N GLU A 147 5.58 -21.86 3.01
CA GLU A 147 6.85 -21.12 2.95
C GLU A 147 7.68 -21.59 1.74
N LEU A 148 7.78 -22.90 1.50
CA LEU A 148 8.49 -23.46 0.33
C LEU A 148 7.97 -22.94 -1.02
N SER A 149 6.67 -22.65 -1.12
CA SER A 149 6.10 -22.06 -2.34
C SER A 149 6.49 -20.59 -2.49
N GLN A 150 6.58 -19.87 -1.39
CA GLN A 150 7.04 -18.48 -1.35
C GLN A 150 8.54 -18.38 -1.67
N ASP A 151 9.36 -19.28 -1.11
CA ASP A 151 10.78 -19.42 -1.48
C ASP A 151 10.96 -19.60 -2.98
N ALA A 152 10.14 -20.47 -3.59
CA ALA A 152 10.20 -20.70 -5.03
C ALA A 152 9.83 -19.45 -5.82
N MET A 153 8.84 -18.70 -5.37
CA MET A 153 8.45 -17.42 -5.97
C MET A 153 9.56 -16.37 -5.86
N PHE A 154 10.21 -16.27 -4.71
CA PHE A 154 11.31 -15.32 -4.51
C PHE A 154 12.53 -15.71 -5.34
N ALA A 155 12.92 -16.98 -5.31
CA ALA A 155 14.04 -17.45 -6.14
C ALA A 155 13.77 -17.18 -7.64
N TRP A 156 12.57 -17.50 -8.12
CA TRP A 156 12.16 -17.22 -9.49
C TRP A 156 12.22 -15.72 -9.82
N LEU A 157 11.67 -14.85 -8.97
CA LEU A 157 11.70 -13.41 -9.21
C LEU A 157 13.12 -12.85 -9.18
N ILE A 158 13.94 -13.30 -8.22
CA ILE A 158 15.33 -12.84 -8.08
C ILE A 158 16.18 -13.27 -9.28
N GLU A 159 15.98 -14.45 -9.85
CA GLU A 159 16.67 -14.89 -11.05
C GLU A 159 16.42 -13.94 -12.24
N TRP A 160 15.22 -13.35 -12.32
CA TRP A 160 14.94 -12.31 -13.33
C TRP A 160 15.78 -11.04 -13.17
N ALA A 161 16.41 -10.80 -12.01
CA ALA A 161 17.26 -9.62 -11.82
C ALA A 161 18.58 -9.68 -12.58
N ASP A 162 19.03 -10.85 -13.02
CA ASP A 162 20.23 -10.98 -13.87
C ASP A 162 20.01 -10.21 -15.17
N PRO A 163 20.92 -9.29 -15.58
CA PRO A 163 20.79 -8.49 -16.79
C PRO A 163 20.59 -9.29 -18.09
N LYS A 164 21.09 -10.53 -18.17
CA LYS A 164 20.87 -11.40 -19.33
C LYS A 164 19.39 -11.66 -19.59
N ASN A 165 18.56 -11.66 -18.55
CA ASN A 165 17.13 -11.94 -18.63
C ASN A 165 16.31 -10.74 -19.13
N ALA A 166 16.89 -9.54 -19.18
CA ALA A 166 16.24 -8.37 -19.78
C ALA A 166 15.89 -8.60 -21.28
N ALA A 167 16.60 -9.49 -21.97
CA ALA A 167 16.30 -9.85 -23.36
C ALA A 167 14.92 -10.53 -23.52
N PHE A 168 14.37 -11.14 -22.47
CA PHE A 168 13.08 -11.82 -22.50
C PHE A 168 11.94 -10.91 -22.03
N ASP A 169 12.15 -10.13 -20.95
CA ASP A 169 11.18 -9.19 -20.41
C ASP A 169 11.89 -8.08 -19.63
N VAL A 170 11.98 -6.89 -20.23
CA VAL A 170 12.65 -5.71 -19.64
C VAL A 170 11.92 -5.23 -18.38
N SER A 171 10.59 -5.22 -18.39
CA SER A 171 9.80 -4.77 -17.24
C SER A 171 9.95 -5.70 -16.05
N LEU A 172 9.96 -7.02 -16.30
CA LEU A 172 10.14 -8.02 -15.27
C LEU A 172 11.58 -7.99 -14.71
N ASN A 173 12.59 -7.83 -15.58
CA ASN A 173 13.97 -7.67 -15.14
C ASN A 173 14.13 -6.44 -14.24
N ARG A 174 13.58 -5.28 -14.63
CA ARG A 174 13.65 -4.04 -13.85
C ARG A 174 13.04 -4.21 -12.45
N ILE A 175 11.82 -4.74 -12.35
CA ILE A 175 11.17 -4.92 -11.06
C ILE A 175 11.87 -5.97 -10.19
N ALA A 176 12.45 -7.01 -10.79
CA ALA A 176 13.26 -8.01 -10.10
C ALA A 176 14.54 -7.38 -9.51
N GLN A 177 15.19 -6.48 -10.23
CA GLN A 177 16.34 -5.73 -9.72
C GLN A 177 15.95 -4.81 -8.56
N ASP A 178 14.81 -4.12 -8.64
CA ASP A 178 14.30 -3.29 -7.54
C ASP A 178 13.96 -4.14 -6.30
N PHE A 179 13.36 -5.31 -6.51
CA PHE A 179 13.07 -6.27 -5.45
C PHE A 179 14.36 -6.77 -4.78
N LEU A 180 15.38 -7.15 -5.56
CA LEU A 180 16.67 -7.60 -5.03
C LEU A 180 17.39 -6.50 -4.25
N ARG A 181 17.42 -5.25 -4.77
CA ARG A 181 18.00 -4.10 -4.05
C ARG A 181 17.28 -3.84 -2.73
N MET A 182 15.96 -3.95 -2.70
CA MET A 182 15.17 -3.82 -1.48
C MET A 182 15.57 -4.87 -0.44
N LEU A 183 15.70 -6.14 -0.82
CA LEU A 183 16.13 -7.21 0.07
C LEU A 183 17.55 -7.00 0.60
N MET A 184 18.45 -6.46 -0.22
CA MET A 184 19.82 -6.13 0.17
C MET A 184 19.94 -4.83 0.98
N GLY A 185 18.89 -4.02 1.07
CA GLY A 185 18.95 -2.66 1.64
C GLY A 185 19.83 -1.70 0.84
N LYS A 186 19.98 -1.93 -0.46
CA LYS A 186 20.79 -1.10 -1.35
C LYS A 186 19.93 -0.03 -2.06
N SER A 187 20.58 1.05 -2.46
CA SER A 187 19.93 2.11 -3.25
C SER A 187 19.62 1.65 -4.68
N GLU A 188 18.76 2.40 -5.37
CA GLU A 188 18.44 2.17 -6.79
C GLU A 188 19.68 2.23 -7.70
N SER A 189 20.74 2.92 -7.29
CA SER A 189 21.99 3.06 -8.03
C SER A 189 22.95 1.86 -7.83
N PHE A 190 22.65 0.90 -6.95
CA PHE A 190 23.51 -0.27 -6.80
C PHE A 190 23.50 -1.10 -8.09
N PRO A 191 24.68 -1.34 -8.71
CA PRO A 191 24.76 -2.08 -9.96
C PRO A 191 24.47 -3.57 -9.71
N ILE A 192 23.68 -4.16 -10.61
CA ILE A 192 23.47 -5.61 -10.68
C ILE A 192 24.01 -6.05 -12.05
N GLU A 193 25.12 -6.79 -12.04
CA GLU A 193 25.82 -7.24 -13.22
C GLU A 193 25.65 -8.74 -13.46
N SER A 194 25.49 -9.51 -12.38
CA SER A 194 25.21 -10.94 -12.42
C SER A 194 24.43 -11.37 -11.19
N VAL A 195 23.58 -12.38 -11.33
CA VAL A 195 22.79 -12.97 -10.24
C VAL A 195 22.80 -14.49 -10.38
N GLU A 196 23.16 -15.17 -9.30
CA GLU A 196 22.95 -16.60 -9.13
C GLU A 196 22.11 -16.82 -7.87
N VAL A 197 21.00 -17.54 -7.99
CA VAL A 197 20.07 -17.80 -6.90
C VAL A 197 19.91 -19.29 -6.65
N GLY A 198 19.84 -19.67 -5.37
CA GLY A 198 19.55 -21.04 -4.99
C GLY A 198 18.69 -21.12 -3.74
N ARG A 199 18.29 -22.33 -3.40
CA ARG A 199 17.40 -22.62 -2.30
C ARG A 199 17.94 -23.77 -1.46
N GLN A 200 17.54 -23.77 -0.15
CA GLN A 200 17.77 -24.91 0.77
C GLN A 200 19.26 -25.29 0.90
N TRP A 201 20.12 -24.29 1.13
CA TRP A 201 21.53 -24.50 1.43
C TRP A 201 21.81 -24.21 2.91
N GLU A 202 22.39 -25.16 3.65
CA GLU A 202 22.68 -25.05 5.09
C GLU A 202 21.46 -24.59 5.93
N ASN A 203 20.26 -25.03 5.52
CA ASN A 203 18.95 -24.66 6.04
C ASN A 203 18.54 -23.19 5.77
N ILE A 204 19.28 -22.46 4.95
CA ILE A 204 18.89 -21.14 4.44
C ILE A 204 17.81 -21.33 3.37
N ASP A 205 16.70 -20.64 3.49
CA ASP A 205 15.54 -20.79 2.59
C ASP A 205 15.88 -20.39 1.16
N VAL A 206 16.43 -19.18 0.97
CA VAL A 206 16.89 -18.66 -0.32
C VAL A 206 18.23 -17.95 -0.12
N TRP A 207 19.17 -18.21 -1.01
CA TRP A 207 20.46 -17.53 -1.08
C TRP A 207 20.70 -16.94 -2.45
N VAL A 208 21.45 -15.85 -2.53
CA VAL A 208 21.77 -15.17 -3.77
C VAL A 208 23.21 -14.71 -3.80
N GLU A 209 23.93 -15.05 -4.88
CA GLU A 209 25.23 -14.45 -5.21
C GLU A 209 25.02 -13.31 -6.19
N ILE A 210 25.59 -12.14 -5.92
CA ILE A 210 25.46 -10.94 -6.72
C ILE A 210 26.85 -10.39 -7.02
N ASN A 211 27.13 -10.12 -8.32
CA ASN A 211 28.35 -9.46 -8.79
C ASN A 211 29.65 -10.12 -8.26
N GLU A 212 29.67 -11.42 -8.03
CA GLU A 212 30.82 -12.18 -7.52
C GLU A 212 31.33 -11.77 -6.13
N ASN A 213 30.90 -10.63 -5.58
CA ASN A 213 31.41 -10.09 -4.32
C ASN A 213 30.36 -9.88 -3.22
N SER A 214 29.08 -9.99 -3.53
CA SER A 214 27.99 -9.87 -2.59
C SER A 214 27.24 -11.17 -2.43
N PHE A 215 26.76 -11.46 -1.20
CA PHE A 215 25.95 -12.63 -0.90
C PHE A 215 24.77 -12.22 -0.03
N LEU A 216 23.57 -12.64 -0.42
CA LEU A 216 22.34 -12.36 0.31
C LEU A 216 21.76 -13.66 0.85
N VAL A 217 21.49 -13.67 2.15
CA VAL A 217 20.72 -14.70 2.85
C VAL A 217 19.31 -14.20 3.07
N ILE A 218 18.32 -14.98 2.68
CA ILE A 218 16.90 -14.65 2.88
C ILE A 218 16.29 -15.73 3.76
N GLU A 219 15.75 -15.32 4.89
CA GLU A 219 14.86 -16.11 5.73
C GLU A 219 13.43 -15.65 5.47
N ASP A 220 12.58 -16.57 5.06
CA ASP A 220 11.21 -16.32 4.66
C ASP A 220 10.21 -16.89 5.66
N LYS A 221 9.22 -16.08 6.04
CA LYS A 221 8.14 -16.49 6.94
C LYS A 221 6.78 -16.01 6.44
N THR A 222 5.86 -16.93 6.34
CA THR A 222 4.45 -16.62 6.06
C THR A 222 3.65 -16.48 7.35
N GLY A 223 3.23 -17.58 7.96
CA GLY A 223 2.40 -17.61 9.16
C GLY A 223 3.14 -17.91 10.46
N THR A 224 4.35 -18.48 10.38
CA THR A 224 5.19 -18.85 11.54
C THR A 224 6.07 -17.69 11.96
N SER A 225 6.57 -17.71 13.19
CA SER A 225 7.64 -16.83 13.67
C SER A 225 8.98 -17.54 13.68
N ILE A 226 10.07 -16.80 13.85
CA ILE A 226 11.41 -17.38 14.02
C ILE A 226 11.48 -18.20 15.30
N HIS A 227 12.31 -19.27 15.27
CA HIS A 227 12.61 -20.09 16.42
C HIS A 227 14.06 -19.91 16.85
N ASP A 228 14.26 -19.61 18.13
CA ASP A 228 15.57 -19.53 18.80
C ASP A 228 16.70 -18.86 17.98
N ASP A 229 17.90 -19.44 17.98
CA ASP A 229 19.11 -18.91 17.34
C ASP A 229 19.18 -19.12 15.80
N GLN A 230 18.05 -19.34 15.11
CA GLN A 230 18.01 -19.64 13.68
C GLN A 230 18.77 -18.61 12.85
N LEU A 231 18.45 -17.33 13.01
CA LEU A 231 19.08 -16.22 12.28
C LEU A 231 20.59 -16.12 12.54
N LYS A 232 21.01 -16.36 13.78
CA LYS A 232 22.42 -16.36 14.16
C LYS A 232 23.18 -17.50 13.48
N ARG A 233 22.60 -18.68 13.47
CA ARG A 233 23.23 -19.86 12.79
C ARG A 233 23.40 -19.62 11.30
N TYR A 234 22.43 -19.03 10.62
CA TYR A 234 22.52 -18.75 9.19
C TYR A 234 23.59 -17.70 8.87
N ARG A 235 23.72 -16.68 9.71
CA ARG A 235 24.83 -15.74 9.61
C ARG A 235 26.17 -16.43 9.77
N GLU A 236 26.31 -17.22 10.81
CA GLU A 236 27.57 -17.98 11.08
C GLU A 236 27.90 -18.93 9.91
N SER A 237 26.91 -19.61 9.32
CA SER A 237 27.11 -20.46 8.14
C SER A 237 27.61 -19.66 6.95
N ALA A 238 26.96 -18.55 6.61
CA ALA A 238 27.34 -17.68 5.50
C ALA A 238 28.73 -17.04 5.73
N GLU A 239 28.97 -16.47 6.91
CA GLU A 239 30.26 -15.87 7.30
C GLU A 239 31.44 -16.89 7.25
N ASN A 240 31.19 -18.12 7.69
CA ASN A 240 32.20 -19.18 7.63
C ASN A 240 32.48 -19.64 6.20
N TYR A 241 31.46 -19.81 5.38
CA TYR A 241 31.59 -20.23 3.99
C TYR A 241 32.36 -19.21 3.14
N TYR A 242 32.02 -17.93 3.30
CA TYR A 242 32.61 -16.84 2.50
C TYR A 242 33.82 -16.16 3.21
N LYS A 243 34.41 -16.78 4.23
CA LYS A 243 35.47 -16.20 5.03
C LYS A 243 36.62 -15.65 4.19
N GLY A 244 36.61 -14.31 4.02
CA GLY A 244 37.65 -13.59 3.27
C GLY A 244 37.48 -13.58 1.75
N SER A 245 36.47 -14.23 1.19
CA SER A 245 36.22 -14.26 -0.27
C SER A 245 35.09 -13.32 -0.73
N ARG A 246 34.15 -12.94 0.15
CA ARG A 246 33.08 -11.99 -0.13
C ARG A 246 33.19 -10.78 0.80
N SER A 247 33.01 -9.59 0.23
CA SER A 247 33.13 -8.34 0.97
C SER A 247 31.81 -7.80 1.50
N ASP A 248 30.68 -8.25 0.95
CA ASP A 248 29.35 -7.69 1.21
C ASP A 248 28.33 -8.81 1.49
N LEU A 249 28.16 -9.15 2.78
CA LEU A 249 27.18 -10.12 3.22
C LEU A 249 25.91 -9.38 3.67
N CYS A 250 24.80 -9.66 3.02
CA CYS A 250 23.48 -9.09 3.30
C CYS A 250 22.55 -10.14 3.90
N TYR A 251 21.68 -9.73 4.80
CA TYR A 251 20.74 -10.64 5.46
C TYR A 251 19.35 -10.00 5.45
N ALA A 252 18.37 -10.67 4.86
CA ALA A 252 16.98 -10.26 4.81
C ALA A 252 16.08 -11.22 5.56
N TYR A 253 15.19 -10.68 6.36
CA TYR A 253 14.07 -11.39 6.94
C TYR A 253 12.80 -10.88 6.26
N VAL A 254 12.10 -11.76 5.57
CA VAL A 254 10.90 -11.44 4.83
C VAL A 254 9.67 -12.00 5.54
N LYS A 255 8.69 -11.14 5.84
CA LYS A 255 7.45 -11.53 6.49
C LYS A 255 6.25 -11.10 5.67
N THR A 256 5.57 -12.07 5.06
CA THR A 256 4.32 -11.80 4.32
C THR A 256 3.08 -11.90 5.20
N GLY A 257 3.14 -12.60 6.32
CA GLY A 257 2.16 -12.51 7.41
C GLY A 257 2.33 -11.26 8.25
N ASN A 258 1.70 -11.23 9.41
CA ASN A 258 1.83 -10.13 10.37
C ASN A 258 2.74 -10.56 11.53
N GLU A 259 3.59 -9.65 12.00
CA GLU A 259 4.55 -9.86 13.09
C GLU A 259 4.54 -8.66 14.03
N PRO A 260 4.68 -8.86 15.37
CA PRO A 260 4.88 -7.78 16.34
C PRO A 260 6.16 -6.99 16.09
N GLU A 261 6.15 -5.71 16.36
CA GLU A 261 7.33 -4.85 16.25
C GLU A 261 8.45 -5.25 17.21
N SER A 262 8.12 -5.80 18.37
CA SER A 262 9.10 -6.36 19.33
C SER A 262 9.96 -7.47 18.71
N ILE A 263 9.34 -8.36 17.92
CA ILE A 263 10.05 -9.43 17.19
C ILE A 263 10.88 -8.83 16.05
N LEU A 264 10.30 -7.95 15.24
CA LEU A 264 11.02 -7.30 14.14
C LEU A 264 12.23 -6.50 14.64
N LYS A 265 12.12 -5.85 15.79
CA LYS A 265 13.24 -5.16 16.44
C LYS A 265 14.36 -6.12 16.83
N THR A 266 14.01 -7.28 17.38
CA THR A 266 14.99 -8.33 17.71
C THR A 266 15.71 -8.84 16.46
N ILE A 267 14.97 -9.04 15.36
CA ILE A 267 15.53 -9.47 14.07
C ILE A 267 16.51 -8.41 13.53
N ARG A 268 16.13 -7.13 13.55
CA ARG A 268 17.03 -6.04 13.14
C ARG A 268 18.29 -5.93 14.02
N ASN A 269 18.17 -6.17 15.31
CA ASN A 269 19.30 -6.20 16.24
C ASN A 269 20.27 -7.36 15.93
N ASN A 270 19.81 -8.43 15.29
CA ASN A 270 20.64 -9.50 14.76
C ASN A 270 21.24 -9.19 13.38
N GLY A 271 21.10 -7.97 12.88
CA GLY A 271 21.71 -7.50 11.63
C GLY A 271 20.93 -7.88 10.37
N TYR A 272 19.68 -8.29 10.49
CA TYR A 272 18.80 -8.54 9.35
C TYR A 272 18.02 -7.29 8.96
N ILE A 273 17.88 -7.08 7.66
CA ILE A 273 16.88 -6.15 7.12
C ILE A 273 15.53 -6.83 7.21
N THR A 274 14.53 -6.14 7.72
CA THR A 274 13.16 -6.65 7.78
C THR A 274 12.34 -6.10 6.61
N VAL A 275 11.78 -7.00 5.81
CA VAL A 275 10.91 -6.67 4.67
C VAL A 275 9.54 -7.26 4.92
N ASN A 276 8.52 -6.43 4.98
CA ASN A 276 7.16 -6.86 5.23
C ASN A 276 6.34 -6.89 3.92
N ARG A 277 5.13 -7.45 4.00
CA ARG A 277 4.20 -7.55 2.86
C ARG A 277 3.94 -6.21 2.16
N ASN A 278 3.82 -5.12 2.93
CA ASN A 278 3.56 -3.80 2.36
C ASN A 278 4.75 -3.26 1.58
N ASP A 279 5.99 -3.54 2.01
CA ASP A 279 7.20 -3.18 1.29
C ASP A 279 7.28 -3.93 -0.04
N ILE A 280 6.95 -5.23 -0.03
CA ILE A 280 6.86 -6.03 -1.26
C ILE A 280 5.79 -5.46 -2.20
N LEU A 281 4.59 -5.17 -1.69
CA LEU A 281 3.51 -4.59 -2.50
C LEU A 281 3.90 -3.25 -3.10
N LYS A 282 4.55 -2.36 -2.34
CA LYS A 282 5.06 -1.07 -2.86
C LYS A 282 6.06 -1.29 -4.01
N CYS A 283 6.93 -2.29 -3.91
CA CYS A 283 7.85 -2.66 -4.98
C CYS A 283 7.06 -3.19 -6.18
N LEU A 284 6.26 -4.24 -6.01
CA LEU A 284 5.57 -4.92 -7.11
C LEU A 284 4.50 -4.07 -7.80
N ASN A 285 3.95 -3.05 -7.12
CA ASN A 285 3.00 -2.12 -7.74
C ASN A 285 3.63 -1.17 -8.77
N LYS A 286 4.97 -1.10 -8.83
CA LYS A 286 5.69 -0.39 -9.90
C LYS A 286 5.74 -1.20 -11.20
N TYR A 287 5.37 -2.49 -11.18
CA TYR A 287 5.41 -3.35 -12.35
C TYR A 287 4.31 -3.00 -13.35
N ASP A 288 4.70 -2.70 -14.57
CA ASP A 288 3.85 -2.29 -15.68
C ASP A 288 3.72 -3.35 -16.81
N GLY A 289 4.32 -4.54 -16.62
CA GLY A 289 4.27 -5.66 -17.55
C GLY A 289 3.06 -6.57 -17.35
N GLN A 290 3.03 -7.67 -18.10
CA GLN A 290 1.91 -8.62 -18.17
C GLN A 290 2.25 -10.03 -17.69
N ASN A 291 3.33 -10.21 -16.92
CA ASN A 291 3.68 -11.53 -16.41
C ASN A 291 2.65 -12.02 -15.40
N VAL A 292 1.92 -13.07 -15.76
CA VAL A 292 0.80 -13.60 -14.99
C VAL A 292 1.22 -14.12 -13.60
N ILE A 293 2.43 -14.70 -13.49
CA ILE A 293 2.94 -15.22 -12.21
C ILE A 293 3.12 -14.06 -11.22
N LEU A 294 3.79 -12.98 -11.64
CA LEU A 294 4.03 -11.82 -10.80
C LEU A 294 2.74 -11.10 -10.43
N ILE A 295 1.83 -10.92 -11.41
CA ILE A 295 0.52 -10.31 -11.18
C ILE A 295 -0.29 -11.13 -10.16
N ASN A 296 -0.33 -12.46 -10.32
CA ASN A 296 -1.04 -13.35 -9.41
C ASN A 296 -0.45 -13.32 -8.00
N TYR A 297 0.88 -13.27 -7.85
CA TYR A 297 1.52 -13.16 -6.55
C TYR A 297 1.20 -11.81 -5.89
N ARG A 298 1.32 -10.70 -6.62
CA ARG A 298 0.93 -9.38 -6.13
C ARG A 298 -0.53 -9.34 -5.67
N ASN A 299 -1.44 -9.90 -6.46
CA ASN A 299 -2.87 -9.96 -6.11
C ASN A 299 -3.12 -10.83 -4.88
N HIS A 300 -2.35 -11.92 -4.71
CA HIS A 300 -2.41 -12.74 -3.50
C HIS A 300 -1.98 -11.96 -2.25
N LEU A 301 -0.86 -11.25 -2.31
CA LEU A 301 -0.39 -10.41 -1.20
C LEU A 301 -1.38 -9.27 -0.90
N GLN A 302 -1.98 -8.67 -1.94
CA GLN A 302 -2.98 -7.63 -1.77
C GLN A 302 -4.22 -8.14 -1.03
N LYS A 303 -4.72 -9.34 -1.35
CA LYS A 303 -5.83 -9.97 -0.61
C LYS A 303 -5.51 -10.15 0.88
N ILE A 304 -4.29 -10.52 1.22
CA ILE A 304 -3.86 -10.64 2.62
C ILE A 304 -3.82 -9.26 3.29
N GLU A 305 -3.32 -8.23 2.58
CA GLU A 305 -3.28 -6.85 3.10
C GLU A 305 -4.68 -6.30 3.32
N ASP A 306 -5.59 -6.47 2.36
CA ASP A 306 -6.98 -6.05 2.47
C ASP A 306 -7.68 -6.73 3.65
N ALA A 307 -7.46 -8.03 3.84
CA ALA A 307 -7.97 -8.76 5.01
C ALA A 307 -7.37 -8.25 6.33
N THR A 308 -6.09 -7.84 6.33
CA THR A 308 -5.42 -7.26 7.49
C THR A 308 -6.00 -5.89 7.84
N LEU A 309 -6.32 -5.06 6.86
CA LEU A 309 -6.86 -3.72 7.06
C LEU A 309 -8.39 -3.69 7.24
N SER A 310 -9.06 -4.83 7.08
CA SER A 310 -10.54 -4.91 7.13
C SER A 310 -11.14 -4.48 8.48
N TYR A 311 -10.37 -4.49 9.58
CA TYR A 311 -10.82 -3.97 10.88
C TYR A 311 -11.23 -2.50 10.84
N ARG A 312 -10.76 -1.73 9.86
CA ARG A 312 -11.06 -0.29 9.73
C ARG A 312 -12.49 -0.01 9.29
N HIS A 313 -13.15 -0.98 8.66
CA HIS A 313 -14.49 -0.79 8.08
C HIS A 313 -15.50 -1.89 8.42
N LEU A 314 -15.03 -3.04 8.89
CA LEU A 314 -15.93 -4.10 9.34
C LEU A 314 -16.27 -3.93 10.82
N PRO A 315 -17.49 -4.27 11.25
CA PRO A 315 -17.82 -4.35 12.67
C PRO A 315 -17.05 -5.49 13.32
N VAL A 316 -16.74 -5.36 14.63
CA VAL A 316 -15.86 -6.26 15.40
C VAL A 316 -16.31 -7.74 15.33
N ASP A 317 -17.61 -8.01 15.27
CA ASP A 317 -18.18 -9.35 15.18
C ASP A 317 -17.91 -10.03 13.81
N LYS A 318 -17.42 -9.26 12.82
CA LYS A 318 -17.02 -9.74 11.48
C LYS A 318 -15.52 -9.83 11.29
N TRP A 319 -14.72 -9.45 12.29
CA TRP A 319 -13.28 -9.52 12.17
C TRP A 319 -12.78 -10.96 12.14
N GLY A 320 -12.05 -11.31 11.09
CA GLY A 320 -11.29 -12.54 11.01
C GLY A 320 -9.89 -12.40 11.62
N TRP A 321 -9.11 -13.45 11.55
CA TRP A 321 -7.75 -13.53 12.10
C TRP A 321 -6.83 -12.37 11.66
N ASN A 322 -6.80 -12.10 10.36
CA ASN A 322 -5.97 -11.03 9.82
C ASN A 322 -6.42 -9.63 10.30
N ALA A 323 -7.74 -9.40 10.39
CA ALA A 323 -8.28 -8.14 10.90
C ALA A 323 -7.86 -7.86 12.35
N TRP A 324 -7.91 -8.87 13.21
CA TRP A 324 -7.43 -8.77 14.58
C TRP A 324 -5.94 -8.46 14.66
N GLN A 325 -5.11 -9.13 13.84
CA GLN A 325 -3.69 -8.82 13.76
C GLN A 325 -3.43 -7.40 13.26
N GLY A 326 -4.19 -6.94 12.25
CA GLY A 326 -4.12 -5.58 11.74
C GLY A 326 -4.47 -4.54 12.79
N PHE A 327 -5.51 -4.79 13.58
CA PHE A 327 -5.89 -3.95 14.71
C PHE A 327 -4.80 -3.92 15.80
N TYR A 328 -4.19 -5.07 16.13
CA TYR A 328 -3.09 -5.11 17.10
C TYR A 328 -1.86 -4.33 16.63
N LYS A 329 -1.53 -4.39 15.35
CA LYS A 329 -0.46 -3.53 14.77
C LYS A 329 -0.80 -2.04 14.86
N GLU A 330 -2.06 -1.67 14.65
CA GLU A 330 -2.50 -0.27 14.82
C GLU A 330 -2.38 0.15 16.29
N LEU A 331 -2.78 -0.68 17.24
CA LEU A 331 -2.60 -0.40 18.68
C LEU A 331 -1.12 -0.27 19.04
N GLU A 332 -0.27 -1.15 18.53
CA GLU A 332 1.19 -1.11 18.74
C GLU A 332 1.81 0.19 18.23
N SER A 333 1.28 0.77 17.16
CA SER A 333 1.75 2.07 16.64
C SER A 333 1.35 3.27 17.51
N ARG A 334 0.34 3.13 18.38
CA ARG A 334 -0.24 4.20 19.17
C ARG A 334 0.00 4.06 20.68
N LEU A 335 0.26 2.86 21.13
CA LEU A 335 0.43 2.54 22.54
C LEU A 335 1.78 1.85 22.76
N SER A 336 2.31 1.96 23.97
CA SER A 336 3.46 1.16 24.39
C SER A 336 3.01 -0.28 24.65
N ILE A 337 3.05 -1.10 23.62
CA ILE A 337 2.67 -2.51 23.67
C ILE A 337 3.91 -3.35 23.96
N ASP A 338 3.80 -4.33 24.86
CA ASP A 338 4.89 -5.26 25.15
C ASP A 338 5.06 -6.26 24.02
N SER A 339 3.97 -6.92 23.61
CA SER A 339 3.91 -7.82 22.47
C SER A 339 2.48 -8.27 22.18
N TRP A 340 2.30 -8.97 21.06
CA TRP A 340 1.10 -9.74 20.76
C TRP A 340 1.49 -11.03 20.04
N SER A 341 0.74 -12.11 20.29
CA SER A 341 1.00 -13.40 19.66
C SER A 341 -0.19 -14.35 19.81
N TYR A 342 -0.12 -15.45 19.07
CA TYR A 342 -0.99 -16.59 19.31
C TYR A 342 -0.51 -17.37 20.55
N VAL A 343 -1.43 -17.64 21.46
CA VAL A 343 -1.20 -18.47 22.67
C VAL A 343 -1.98 -19.76 22.51
N SER A 344 -1.29 -20.88 22.42
CA SER A 344 -1.92 -22.20 22.37
C SER A 344 -2.42 -22.61 23.75
N ASN A 345 -3.63 -23.20 23.79
CA ASN A 345 -4.18 -23.83 24.99
C ASN A 345 -5.01 -25.06 24.59
N PRO A 346 -5.41 -25.94 25.55
CA PRO A 346 -6.19 -27.13 25.25
C PRO A 346 -7.56 -26.88 24.56
N ALA A 347 -8.09 -25.66 24.67
CA ALA A 347 -9.37 -25.26 24.04
C ALA A 347 -9.20 -24.68 22.64
N GLY A 348 -7.98 -24.66 22.05
CA GLY A 348 -7.70 -24.19 20.70
C GLY A 348 -6.92 -22.88 20.64
N GLY A 349 -6.62 -22.25 21.77
CA GLY A 349 -5.80 -21.03 21.86
C GLY A 349 -6.52 -19.74 21.50
N PHE A 350 -5.79 -18.64 21.62
CA PHE A 350 -6.27 -17.29 21.33
C PHE A 350 -5.15 -16.39 20.78
N LEU A 351 -5.50 -15.33 20.10
CA LEU A 351 -4.58 -14.25 19.74
C LEU A 351 -4.68 -13.17 20.82
N GLY A 352 -3.58 -12.88 21.50
CA GLY A 352 -3.52 -11.92 22.58
C GLY A 352 -2.57 -10.76 22.30
N ILE A 353 -2.86 -9.60 22.88
CA ILE A 353 -2.00 -8.42 22.92
C ILE A 353 -1.89 -7.96 24.37
N TRP A 354 -0.67 -7.61 24.82
CA TRP A 354 -0.36 -7.28 26.21
C TRP A 354 0.37 -5.96 26.31
N TRP A 355 0.05 -5.20 27.38
CA TRP A 355 0.74 -3.95 27.69
C TRP A 355 0.56 -3.58 29.18
N HIS A 356 1.33 -2.59 29.65
CA HIS A 356 1.36 -2.14 31.04
C HIS A 356 1.70 -3.25 32.04
N ASN A 357 2.69 -4.07 31.73
CA ASN A 357 3.18 -5.06 32.68
C ASN A 357 3.82 -4.34 33.88
N THR A 358 3.28 -4.56 35.09
CA THR A 358 3.70 -3.92 36.34
C THR A 358 3.84 -4.99 37.43
N ASP A 359 5.01 -5.05 38.04
CA ASP A 359 5.23 -5.93 39.18
C ASP A 359 4.54 -5.37 40.40
N ILE A 360 3.81 -6.25 41.09
CA ILE A 360 3.12 -5.97 42.34
C ILE A 360 3.53 -7.02 43.39
N GLU A 361 3.26 -6.71 44.67
CA GLU A 361 3.55 -7.68 45.74
C GLU A 361 2.77 -8.99 45.48
N GLY A 362 3.49 -10.08 45.25
CA GLY A 362 2.93 -11.41 44.98
C GLY A 362 2.66 -11.77 43.50
N GLY A 363 3.04 -10.91 42.54
CA GLY A 363 2.86 -11.21 41.12
C GLY A 363 3.08 -10.03 40.20
N SER A 364 2.57 -10.15 38.98
CA SER A 364 2.53 -9.05 38.00
C SER A 364 1.11 -8.79 37.52
N MET A 365 0.82 -7.56 37.16
CA MET A 365 -0.44 -7.12 36.58
C MET A 365 -0.19 -6.52 35.20
N TYR A 366 -1.03 -6.86 34.23
CA TYR A 366 -0.96 -6.34 32.87
C TYR A 366 -2.37 -6.16 32.29
N LEU A 367 -2.47 -5.37 31.24
CA LEU A 367 -3.68 -5.26 30.43
C LEU A 367 -3.58 -6.19 29.22
N GLN A 368 -4.73 -6.76 28.83
CA GLN A 368 -4.80 -7.72 27.73
C GLN A 368 -6.09 -7.54 26.94
N ILE A 369 -6.00 -7.68 25.63
CA ILE A 369 -7.13 -7.97 24.74
C ILE A 369 -6.85 -9.32 24.11
N GLU A 370 -7.86 -10.18 24.04
CA GLU A 370 -7.74 -11.48 23.42
C GLU A 370 -8.89 -11.73 22.42
N TYR A 371 -8.55 -12.44 21.35
CA TYR A 371 -9.48 -12.98 20.38
C TYR A 371 -9.33 -14.50 20.36
N GLY A 372 -10.35 -15.22 20.75
CA GLY A 372 -10.39 -16.68 20.78
C GLY A 372 -11.69 -17.21 20.18
N LYS A 373 -11.68 -18.52 19.92
CA LYS A 373 -12.90 -19.22 19.49
C LYS A 373 -13.76 -19.58 20.66
#